data_6d26acdb4e687d8fdbfa73b20404aa49
#
_entry.id   6d26acdb4e687d8fdbfa73b20404aa49
#
_cell.length_a   1.000
_cell.length_b   1.000
_cell.length_c   1.000
_cell.angle_alpha   90.00
_cell.angle_beta   90.00
_cell.angle_gamma   90.00
#
_symmetry.space_group_name_H-M   'P 1'
#
loop_
_entity.id
_entity.type
_entity.pdbx_description
1 polymer ?
#
loop_
_entity_poly.entity_id
_entity_poly.type
_entity_poly.pdbx_seq_one_letter_code
_entity_poly.pdbx_strand_id
1 'polypeptide(L)'
;QEDTKYADRNATKNGAKVGGELSDFERIHFNAVKAIKHFDLPEEEQMFFQAEVLVKNFIPLEYITNIANFGIPIPSQPKQLQIKTPYTAQITRNTPTAFIFLVDHSASMQNETTLLGEKMTMAEAAARIVNLQINELVLRCIKSNEVRHYYDIAVIGYDEEAYSDWKGELEGRDFVSPEELRDSPYKKIVTREEKRTRKGVVVKEVEKVQWIEANCDGSWTHVHKAFDRAKRLLTEWMEKHHEKDCYPPTIINITDGWFNGASNDYVLQQANELKSMFTNDGNVILFNIHFTNEDTVESIACPIMKEELNNDEYAEMLFDMSSLLPERYNADISRCLNDNRDGRHRAMGVNADATTLIKLMDIGTPTNISQNQ
;
A
#
# COMPACT_ATOMS: atom_id res chain seq x y z
N GLN A 1 15.63 2.89 -19.02
CA GLN A 1 14.32 2.46 -18.46
C GLN A 1 13.51 1.85 -19.59
N GLU A 2 13.04 0.61 -19.43
CA GLU A 2 12.35 -0.15 -20.49
C GLU A 2 11.06 0.50 -21.00
N ASP A 3 10.47 1.41 -20.23
CA ASP A 3 9.20 2.07 -20.58
C ASP A 3 9.33 3.52 -21.06
N THR A 4 10.55 4.00 -21.31
CA THR A 4 10.76 5.35 -21.83
C THR A 4 10.48 5.40 -23.31
N LYS A 5 9.66 6.36 -23.75
CA LYS A 5 9.40 6.62 -25.18
C LYS A 5 9.92 8.00 -25.56
N TYR A 6 10.37 8.10 -26.78
CA TYR A 6 10.92 9.32 -27.37
C TYR A 6 10.04 9.75 -28.54
N ALA A 7 9.72 11.02 -28.61
CA ALA A 7 8.99 11.59 -29.73
C ALA A 7 9.80 12.74 -30.36
N ASP A 8 9.89 12.75 -31.68
CA ASP A 8 10.62 13.79 -32.44
C ASP A 8 9.93 15.15 -32.37
N ARG A 9 8.65 15.18 -32.00
CA ARG A 9 7.81 16.37 -31.81
C ARG A 9 6.72 16.04 -30.79
N ASN A 10 5.81 16.98 -30.52
CA ASN A 10 4.67 16.70 -29.61
C ASN A 10 3.94 15.42 -30.05
N ALA A 11 3.90 14.43 -29.16
CA ALA A 11 3.42 13.07 -29.46
C ALA A 11 1.95 13.03 -29.91
N THR A 12 1.16 14.06 -29.61
CA THR A 12 -0.24 14.18 -30.03
C THR A 12 -0.41 14.75 -31.45
N LYS A 13 0.66 15.24 -32.06
CA LYS A 13 0.62 15.83 -33.40
C LYS A 13 0.66 14.77 -34.49
N ASN A 14 -0.09 15.04 -35.55
CA ASN A 14 -0.15 14.16 -36.71
C ASN A 14 1.26 14.02 -37.33
N GLY A 15 1.70 12.78 -37.56
CA GLY A 15 3.02 12.46 -38.11
C GLY A 15 4.16 12.45 -37.09
N ALA A 16 3.89 12.56 -35.78
CA ALA A 16 4.91 12.34 -34.77
C ALA A 16 5.42 10.90 -34.82
N LYS A 17 6.74 10.73 -34.77
CA LYS A 17 7.39 9.42 -34.67
C LYS A 17 7.71 9.17 -33.22
N VAL A 18 7.07 8.14 -32.66
CA VAL A 18 7.26 7.74 -31.26
C VAL A 18 7.86 6.34 -31.24
N GLY A 19 8.92 6.14 -30.47
CA GLY A 19 9.59 4.86 -30.29
C GLY A 19 10.13 4.68 -28.88
N GLY A 20 10.50 3.46 -28.52
CA GLY A 20 11.02 3.11 -27.20
C GLY A 20 12.50 2.70 -27.19
N GLU A 21 13.13 2.62 -28.36
CA GLU A 21 14.53 2.23 -28.48
C GLU A 21 15.48 3.42 -28.30
N LEU A 22 16.71 3.16 -27.90
CA LEU A 22 17.72 4.21 -27.74
C LEU A 22 17.98 4.96 -29.06
N SER A 23 17.88 4.28 -30.21
CA SER A 23 17.96 4.88 -31.55
C SER A 23 16.85 5.90 -31.84
N ASP A 24 15.72 5.79 -31.17
CA ASP A 24 14.64 6.77 -31.29
C ASP A 24 14.99 8.10 -30.59
N PHE A 25 15.82 8.04 -29.56
CA PHE A 25 16.35 9.22 -28.88
C PHE A 25 17.22 10.08 -29.80
N GLU A 26 17.94 9.47 -30.73
CA GLU A 26 18.78 10.17 -31.71
C GLU A 26 17.98 11.01 -32.72
N ARG A 27 16.66 10.76 -32.81
CA ARG A 27 15.74 11.55 -33.68
C ARG A 27 15.34 12.89 -33.05
N ILE A 28 15.66 13.11 -31.79
CA ILE A 28 15.32 14.38 -31.12
C ILE A 28 16.27 15.48 -31.62
N HIS A 29 15.69 16.51 -32.20
CA HIS A 29 16.42 17.70 -32.63
C HIS A 29 16.72 18.63 -31.44
N PHE A 30 17.76 18.31 -30.68
CA PHE A 30 18.10 19.01 -29.42
C PHE A 30 18.33 20.50 -29.60
N ASN A 31 18.80 20.98 -30.77
CA ASN A 31 18.96 22.41 -31.03
C ASN A 31 17.60 23.12 -31.08
N ALA A 32 16.57 22.46 -31.66
CA ALA A 32 15.23 22.99 -31.72
C ALA A 32 14.59 23.03 -30.31
N VAL A 33 14.80 21.98 -29.52
CA VAL A 33 14.29 21.89 -28.11
C VAL A 33 14.94 22.96 -27.23
N LYS A 34 16.17 23.34 -27.47
CA LYS A 34 16.91 24.35 -26.70
C LYS A 34 16.58 25.79 -27.09
N ALA A 35 15.87 26.03 -28.16
CA ALA A 35 15.47 27.37 -28.55
C ALA A 35 14.58 28.04 -27.51
N ILE A 36 14.75 29.32 -27.27
CA ILE A 36 13.96 30.06 -26.26
C ILE A 36 12.54 30.30 -26.79
N LYS A 37 12.40 30.50 -28.08
CA LYS A 37 11.11 30.71 -28.73
C LYS A 37 11.02 29.90 -30.02
N HIS A 38 9.87 29.38 -30.27
CA HIS A 38 9.54 28.61 -31.47
C HIS A 38 9.90 29.40 -32.78
N PHE A 39 9.63 30.68 -32.81
CA PHE A 39 9.89 31.56 -33.99
C PHE A 39 11.34 31.91 -34.21
N ASP A 40 12.24 31.61 -33.25
CA ASP A 40 13.67 31.83 -33.42
C ASP A 40 14.34 30.70 -34.22
N LEU A 41 13.57 29.68 -34.58
CA LEU A 41 14.00 28.52 -35.36
C LEU A 41 13.68 28.69 -36.85
N PRO A 42 14.46 28.11 -37.77
CA PRO A 42 14.08 27.93 -39.14
C PRO A 42 12.74 27.23 -39.29
N GLU A 43 11.93 27.59 -40.26
CA GLU A 43 10.56 27.05 -40.42
C GLU A 43 10.52 25.51 -40.45
N GLU A 44 11.52 24.89 -41.05
CA GLU A 44 11.71 23.44 -41.13
C GLU A 44 12.01 22.77 -39.77
N GLU A 45 12.57 23.50 -38.80
CA GLU A 45 12.88 23.00 -37.47
C GLU A 45 11.82 23.32 -36.42
N GLN A 46 10.89 24.21 -36.70
CA GLN A 46 9.86 24.63 -35.75
C GLN A 46 8.99 23.48 -35.28
N MET A 47 8.78 22.49 -36.14
CA MET A 47 7.99 21.28 -35.78
C MET A 47 8.62 20.45 -34.67
N PHE A 48 9.92 20.53 -34.47
CA PHE A 48 10.67 19.78 -33.47
C PHE A 48 10.83 20.51 -32.13
N PHE A 49 10.36 21.75 -32.04
CA PHE A 49 10.47 22.57 -30.82
C PHE A 49 9.83 21.89 -29.59
N GLN A 50 8.80 21.07 -29.80
CA GLN A 50 8.08 20.34 -28.78
C GLN A 50 8.40 18.83 -28.78
N ALA A 51 9.65 18.45 -29.09
CA ALA A 51 10.06 17.06 -28.93
C ALA A 51 9.95 16.63 -27.46
N GLU A 52 9.50 15.41 -27.23
CA GLU A 52 9.13 14.93 -25.92
C GLU A 52 9.88 13.64 -25.58
N VAL A 53 10.29 13.53 -24.31
CA VAL A 53 10.72 12.27 -23.70
C VAL A 53 9.59 11.84 -22.78
N LEU A 54 8.86 10.82 -23.19
CA LEU A 54 7.71 10.31 -22.44
C LEU A 54 8.20 9.24 -21.47
N VAL A 55 8.21 9.56 -20.19
CA VAL A 55 8.56 8.61 -19.12
C VAL A 55 7.30 8.17 -18.42
N LYS A 56 7.08 6.86 -18.32
CA LYS A 56 5.82 6.30 -17.85
C LYS A 56 5.45 6.71 -16.41
N ASN A 57 6.38 6.86 -15.50
CA ASN A 57 6.07 7.16 -14.11
C ASN A 57 6.68 8.48 -13.63
N PHE A 58 7.99 8.50 -13.45
CA PHE A 58 8.71 9.67 -13.00
C PHE A 58 10.18 9.61 -13.46
N ILE A 59 10.83 10.76 -13.53
CA ILE A 59 12.26 10.85 -13.72
C ILE A 59 12.87 11.13 -12.34
N PRO A 60 13.70 10.21 -11.79
CA PRO A 60 14.42 10.49 -10.54
C PRO A 60 15.26 11.75 -10.66
N LEU A 61 15.27 12.58 -9.61
CA LEU A 61 15.98 13.86 -9.59
C LEU A 61 17.48 13.72 -9.89
N GLU A 62 18.09 12.60 -9.55
CA GLU A 62 19.49 12.28 -9.83
C GLU A 62 19.86 12.26 -11.31
N TYR A 63 18.87 12.02 -12.20
CA TYR A 63 19.04 12.06 -13.66
C TYR A 63 18.74 13.43 -14.27
N ILE A 64 18.29 14.39 -13.46
CA ILE A 64 18.03 15.75 -13.94
C ILE A 64 19.26 16.61 -13.66
N THR A 65 20.11 16.74 -14.67
CA THR A 65 21.27 17.62 -14.61
C THR A 65 20.91 18.99 -15.19
N ASN A 66 21.29 20.07 -14.49
CA ASN A 66 21.22 21.43 -15.01
C ASN A 66 19.80 22.02 -15.17
N ILE A 67 19.01 21.96 -14.10
CA ILE A 67 17.65 22.54 -14.00
C ILE A 67 17.62 24.04 -14.36
N ALA A 68 18.72 24.76 -14.18
CA ALA A 68 18.84 26.20 -14.50
C ALA A 68 18.52 26.54 -15.97
N ASN A 69 18.74 25.61 -16.89
CA ASN A 69 18.49 25.83 -18.32
C ASN A 69 16.99 25.81 -18.69
N PHE A 70 16.10 25.38 -17.77
CA PHE A 70 14.67 25.34 -18.01
C PHE A 70 13.92 26.60 -17.54
N GLY A 71 14.63 27.66 -17.16
CA GLY A 71 14.01 28.92 -16.70
C GLY A 71 13.24 28.76 -15.36
N ILE A 72 13.43 27.65 -14.65
CA ILE A 72 12.88 27.46 -13.31
C ILE A 72 13.73 28.31 -12.36
N PRO A 73 13.15 29.27 -11.59
CA PRO A 73 13.92 30.05 -10.62
C PRO A 73 14.58 29.11 -9.62
N ILE A 74 15.89 29.04 -9.65
CA ILE A 74 16.65 28.36 -8.59
C ILE A 74 16.47 29.22 -7.34
N PRO A 75 15.91 28.71 -6.24
CA PRO A 75 15.91 29.46 -4.99
C PRO A 75 17.34 29.88 -4.65
N SER A 76 17.56 31.18 -4.43
CA SER A 76 18.85 31.73 -4.04
C SER A 76 19.29 31.10 -2.70
N GLN A 77 20.24 30.22 -2.77
CA GLN A 77 20.81 29.26 -1.84
C GLN A 77 20.04 27.92 -1.80
N PRO A 78 20.71 26.81 -2.14
CA PRO A 78 20.22 25.54 -1.69
C PRO A 78 20.34 25.57 -0.15
N LYS A 79 19.22 25.70 0.57
CA LYS A 79 19.12 24.92 1.80
C LYS A 79 19.61 23.54 1.37
N GLN A 80 20.70 23.04 1.99
CA GLN A 80 21.11 21.66 1.78
C GLN A 80 19.83 20.85 1.81
N LEU A 81 19.37 20.44 0.63
CA LEU A 81 18.35 19.40 0.52
C LEU A 81 19.04 18.23 1.20
N GLN A 82 18.81 18.09 2.51
CA GLN A 82 18.97 16.82 3.14
C GLN A 82 18.03 15.93 2.33
N ILE A 83 18.61 15.08 1.49
CA ILE A 83 17.87 14.04 0.78
C ILE A 83 17.29 13.23 1.92
N LYS A 84 16.06 13.55 2.29
CA LYS A 84 15.36 12.86 3.37
C LYS A 84 15.10 11.47 2.84
N THR A 85 15.75 10.48 3.42
CA THR A 85 15.50 9.09 3.06
C THR A 85 14.00 8.85 3.27
N PRO A 86 13.24 8.45 2.26
CA PRO A 86 11.81 8.26 2.40
C PRO A 86 11.49 7.13 3.40
N TYR A 87 10.30 7.16 3.96
CA TYR A 87 9.79 6.21 4.96
C TYR A 87 10.61 6.18 6.27
N THR A 88 11.09 7.34 6.71
CA THR A 88 11.87 7.49 7.95
C THR A 88 11.22 8.40 8.97
N ALA A 89 10.08 9.01 8.64
CA ALA A 89 9.34 9.85 9.57
C ALA A 89 8.97 9.07 10.84
N GLN A 90 9.13 9.72 11.97
CA GLN A 90 8.72 9.15 13.26
C GLN A 90 7.22 9.31 13.43
N ILE A 91 6.57 8.23 13.86
CA ILE A 91 5.16 8.23 14.20
C ILE A 91 5.02 8.75 15.63
N THR A 92 4.35 9.89 15.78
CA THR A 92 4.12 10.56 17.05
C THR A 92 2.67 11.03 17.15
N ARG A 93 2.25 11.58 18.29
CA ARG A 93 0.92 12.21 18.42
C ARG A 93 0.70 13.37 17.44
N ASN A 94 1.77 14.09 17.09
CA ASN A 94 1.70 15.23 16.16
C ASN A 94 1.81 14.81 14.70
N THR A 95 2.46 13.70 14.43
CA THR A 95 2.69 13.11 13.10
C THR A 95 2.18 11.68 13.07
N PRO A 96 0.86 11.46 13.18
CA PRO A 96 0.28 10.13 13.11
C PRO A 96 0.43 9.55 11.69
N THR A 97 0.17 8.25 11.54
CA THR A 97 -0.06 7.64 10.23
C THR A 97 -1.44 7.00 10.16
N ALA A 98 -1.89 6.63 8.96
CA ALA A 98 -3.18 5.99 8.79
C ALA A 98 -3.02 4.53 8.33
N PHE A 99 -3.91 3.67 8.83
CA PHE A 99 -4.12 2.30 8.35
C PHE A 99 -5.53 2.15 7.83
N ILE A 100 -5.68 1.61 6.61
CA ILE A 100 -6.98 1.30 6.02
C ILE A 100 -7.00 -0.19 5.68
N PHE A 101 -7.88 -0.94 6.32
CA PHE A 101 -8.15 -2.32 5.97
C PHE A 101 -9.32 -2.37 4.99
N LEU A 102 -9.14 -3.07 3.86
CA LEU A 102 -10.18 -3.37 2.88
C LEU A 102 -10.47 -4.86 3.02
N VAL A 103 -11.69 -5.21 3.30
CA VAL A 103 -12.10 -6.60 3.58
C VAL A 103 -13.16 -7.02 2.57
N ASP A 104 -12.84 -8.05 1.82
CA ASP A 104 -13.75 -8.65 0.85
C ASP A 104 -14.88 -9.39 1.56
N HIS A 105 -16.11 -9.04 1.23
CA HIS A 105 -17.33 -9.63 1.77
C HIS A 105 -18.14 -10.40 0.71
N SER A 106 -17.53 -10.70 -0.43
CA SER A 106 -18.16 -11.47 -1.49
C SER A 106 -18.44 -12.92 -1.09
N ALA A 107 -19.40 -13.55 -1.76
CA ALA A 107 -19.83 -14.92 -1.46
C ALA A 107 -18.68 -15.94 -1.59
N SER A 108 -17.67 -15.71 -2.43
CA SER A 108 -16.51 -16.60 -2.55
C SER A 108 -15.70 -16.69 -1.25
N MET A 109 -15.76 -15.67 -0.39
CA MET A 109 -15.13 -15.70 0.94
C MET A 109 -15.76 -16.70 1.91
N GLN A 110 -16.85 -17.42 1.53
CA GLN A 110 -17.38 -18.61 2.25
C GLN A 110 -16.49 -19.84 2.09
N ASN A 111 -15.60 -19.87 1.09
CA ASN A 111 -14.71 -20.99 0.88
C ASN A 111 -13.81 -21.20 2.09
N GLU A 112 -13.46 -22.48 2.32
CA GLU A 112 -12.60 -22.86 3.44
C GLU A 112 -11.14 -22.49 3.18
N THR A 113 -10.47 -22.08 4.23
CA THR A 113 -9.01 -21.91 4.29
C THR A 113 -8.48 -22.40 5.64
N THR A 114 -7.17 -22.53 5.75
CA THR A 114 -6.53 -22.93 7.02
C THR A 114 -5.74 -21.75 7.57
N LEU A 115 -6.12 -21.26 8.75
CA LEU A 115 -5.42 -20.20 9.46
C LEU A 115 -4.94 -20.69 10.84
N LEU A 116 -3.64 -20.61 11.12
CA LEU A 116 -3.04 -21.09 12.38
C LEU A 116 -3.33 -22.56 12.70
N GLY A 117 -3.51 -23.40 11.66
CA GLY A 117 -3.84 -24.81 11.81
C GLY A 117 -5.34 -25.09 12.09
N GLU A 118 -6.18 -24.07 12.10
CA GLU A 118 -7.63 -24.18 12.24
C GLU A 118 -8.30 -23.99 10.88
N LYS A 119 -9.25 -24.88 10.52
CA LYS A 119 -10.09 -24.72 9.32
C LYS A 119 -11.22 -23.75 9.64
N MET A 120 -11.41 -22.79 8.76
CA MET A 120 -12.46 -21.77 8.84
C MET A 120 -12.75 -21.21 7.45
N THR A 121 -13.80 -20.40 7.32
CA THR A 121 -14.04 -19.67 6.07
C THR A 121 -12.99 -18.57 5.87
N MET A 122 -12.75 -18.16 4.61
CA MET A 122 -11.87 -17.04 4.30
C MET A 122 -12.36 -15.74 4.97
N ALA A 123 -13.68 -15.53 5.05
CA ALA A 123 -14.29 -14.41 5.77
C ALA A 123 -13.94 -14.41 7.26
N GLU A 124 -14.02 -15.58 7.92
CA GLU A 124 -13.62 -15.72 9.33
C GLU A 124 -12.13 -15.47 9.51
N ALA A 125 -11.29 -15.97 8.58
CA ALA A 125 -9.87 -15.75 8.59
C ALA A 125 -9.53 -14.26 8.42
N ALA A 126 -10.16 -13.58 7.46
CA ALA A 126 -10.00 -12.15 7.22
C ALA A 126 -10.37 -11.30 8.45
N ALA A 127 -11.56 -11.54 9.01
CA ALA A 127 -12.01 -10.83 10.21
C ALA A 127 -11.08 -11.08 11.41
N ARG A 128 -10.62 -12.32 11.60
CA ARG A 128 -9.67 -12.70 12.67
C ARG A 128 -8.33 -11.96 12.51
N ILE A 129 -7.80 -11.90 11.29
CA ILE A 129 -6.56 -11.21 10.98
C ILE A 129 -6.70 -9.71 11.27
N VAL A 130 -7.74 -9.07 10.76
CA VAL A 130 -7.97 -7.63 10.97
C VAL A 130 -8.11 -7.31 12.46
N ASN A 131 -8.91 -8.07 13.20
CA ASN A 131 -9.05 -7.87 14.64
C ASN A 131 -7.73 -8.04 15.41
N LEU A 132 -6.91 -9.04 15.04
CA LEU A 132 -5.57 -9.22 15.64
C LEU A 132 -4.67 -8.02 15.35
N GLN A 133 -4.67 -7.53 14.11
CA GLN A 133 -3.84 -6.40 13.71
C GLN A 133 -4.26 -5.10 14.40
N ILE A 134 -5.56 -4.83 14.46
CA ILE A 134 -6.08 -3.67 15.20
C ILE A 134 -5.66 -3.74 16.67
N ASN A 135 -5.79 -4.92 17.30
CA ASN A 135 -5.38 -5.11 18.68
C ASN A 135 -3.88 -4.81 18.88
N GLU A 136 -3.02 -5.30 17.98
CA GLU A 136 -1.58 -5.00 18.01
C GLU A 136 -1.29 -3.50 17.86
N LEU A 137 -1.97 -2.81 16.93
CA LEU A 137 -1.84 -1.37 16.76
C LEU A 137 -2.27 -0.62 18.03
N VAL A 138 -3.38 -1.01 18.66
CA VAL A 138 -3.86 -0.42 19.91
C VAL A 138 -2.84 -0.64 21.04
N LEU A 139 -2.34 -1.87 21.20
CA LEU A 139 -1.36 -2.21 22.24
C LEU A 139 -0.06 -1.40 22.08
N ARG A 140 0.40 -1.14 20.87
CA ARG A 140 1.57 -0.28 20.61
C ARG A 140 1.35 1.17 21.04
N CYS A 141 0.11 1.63 21.08
CA CYS A 141 -0.26 2.98 21.49
C CYS A 141 -0.32 3.13 23.02
N ILE A 142 -0.41 2.03 23.77
CA ILE A 142 -0.51 2.07 25.23
C ILE A 142 0.89 2.33 25.84
N LYS A 143 1.04 3.45 26.54
CA LYS A 143 2.25 3.79 27.29
C LYS A 143 1.85 4.18 28.71
N SER A 144 2.33 3.43 29.68
CA SER A 144 1.91 3.56 31.08
C SER A 144 0.38 3.36 31.20
N ASN A 145 -0.40 4.39 31.50
CA ASN A 145 -1.85 4.32 31.58
C ASN A 145 -2.56 5.16 30.52
N GLU A 146 -1.81 5.69 29.53
CA GLU A 146 -2.35 6.52 28.47
C GLU A 146 -2.35 5.77 27.14
N VAL A 147 -3.36 6.02 26.31
CA VAL A 147 -3.36 5.62 24.90
C VAL A 147 -2.93 6.82 24.07
N ARG A 148 -1.88 6.63 23.30
CA ARG A 148 -1.34 7.69 22.44
C ARG A 148 -1.93 7.57 21.04
N HIS A 149 -2.33 8.69 20.47
CA HIS A 149 -2.88 8.76 19.11
C HIS A 149 -1.74 8.72 18.10
N TYR A 150 -1.24 7.51 17.80
CA TYR A 150 -0.22 7.28 16.79
C TYR A 150 -0.80 6.90 15.44
N TYR A 151 -2.04 6.42 15.41
CA TYR A 151 -2.69 5.88 14.23
C TYR A 151 -4.11 6.41 14.09
N ASP A 152 -4.53 6.63 12.83
CA ASP A 152 -5.92 6.73 12.42
C ASP A 152 -6.26 5.45 11.67
N ILE A 153 -7.23 4.66 12.15
CA ILE A 153 -7.51 3.33 11.63
C ILE A 153 -8.90 3.32 11.02
N ALA A 154 -9.03 2.80 9.79
CA ALA A 154 -10.31 2.59 9.13
C ALA A 154 -10.43 1.13 8.66
N VAL A 155 -11.66 0.60 8.71
CA VAL A 155 -11.99 -0.69 8.10
C VAL A 155 -13.13 -0.49 7.11
N ILE A 156 -12.93 -0.91 5.89
CA ILE A 156 -13.87 -0.83 4.77
C ILE A 156 -14.21 -2.24 4.35
N GLY A 157 -15.44 -2.66 4.56
CA GLY A 157 -15.99 -3.85 3.92
C GLY A 157 -16.46 -3.52 2.51
N TYR A 158 -16.31 -4.45 1.58
CA TYR A 158 -16.79 -4.26 0.21
C TYR A 158 -17.37 -5.52 -0.40
N ASP A 159 -18.45 -5.31 -1.12
CA ASP A 159 -19.18 -6.27 -1.95
C ASP A 159 -19.66 -5.53 -3.23
N GLU A 160 -20.95 -5.32 -3.44
CA GLU A 160 -21.53 -4.43 -4.43
C GLU A 160 -21.23 -2.95 -4.14
N GLU A 161 -21.07 -2.63 -2.85
CA GLU A 161 -20.74 -1.29 -2.36
C GLU A 161 -19.55 -1.34 -1.41
N ALA A 162 -19.05 -0.17 -1.02
CA ALA A 162 -18.00 -0.04 -0.03
C ALA A 162 -18.48 0.78 1.17
N TYR A 163 -18.37 0.22 2.36
CA TYR A 163 -18.93 0.78 3.59
C TYR A 163 -17.95 0.66 4.76
N SER A 164 -18.23 1.41 5.82
CA SER A 164 -17.53 1.23 7.10
C SER A 164 -17.93 -0.11 7.72
N ASP A 165 -16.95 -0.93 8.06
CA ASP A 165 -17.21 -2.28 8.59
C ASP A 165 -17.10 -2.37 10.11
N TRP A 166 -16.94 -1.25 10.80
CA TRP A 166 -16.99 -1.21 12.25
C TRP A 166 -18.33 -1.69 12.79
N LYS A 167 -18.30 -2.45 13.89
CA LYS A 167 -19.50 -2.94 14.59
C LYS A 167 -19.69 -2.25 15.93
N GLY A 168 -20.92 -2.30 16.45
CA GLY A 168 -21.29 -1.75 17.75
C GLY A 168 -21.24 -0.22 17.79
N GLU A 169 -20.63 0.37 18.81
CA GLU A 169 -20.59 1.82 19.01
C GLU A 169 -19.78 2.58 17.93
N LEU A 170 -18.94 1.88 17.19
CA LEU A 170 -18.12 2.46 16.13
C LEU A 170 -18.77 2.37 14.75
N GLU A 171 -19.95 1.79 14.64
CA GLU A 171 -20.66 1.61 13.37
C GLU A 171 -20.80 2.93 12.61
N GLY A 172 -20.50 2.88 11.29
CA GLY A 172 -20.60 4.05 10.41
C GLY A 172 -19.45 5.05 10.52
N ARG A 173 -18.51 4.88 11.46
CA ARG A 173 -17.31 5.72 11.56
C ARG A 173 -16.36 5.41 10.42
N ASP A 174 -15.67 6.42 9.90
CA ASP A 174 -14.58 6.23 8.94
C ASP A 174 -13.29 5.92 9.69
N PHE A 175 -12.53 6.91 10.10
CA PHE A 175 -11.36 6.71 10.94
C PHE A 175 -11.70 6.67 12.43
N VAL A 176 -11.05 5.76 13.14
CA VAL A 176 -11.17 5.56 14.58
C VAL A 176 -9.78 5.61 15.21
N SER A 177 -9.64 6.28 16.33
CA SER A 177 -8.40 6.39 17.09
C SER A 177 -8.14 5.14 17.96
N PRO A 178 -6.88 4.87 18.36
CA PRO A 178 -6.56 3.78 19.27
C PRO A 178 -7.26 3.87 20.63
N GLU A 179 -7.56 5.08 21.11
CA GLU A 179 -8.30 5.29 22.35
C GLU A 179 -9.76 4.85 22.22
N GLU A 180 -10.44 5.27 21.15
CA GLU A 180 -11.81 4.85 20.85
C GLU A 180 -11.89 3.33 20.69
N LEU A 181 -10.92 2.70 19.98
CA LEU A 181 -10.85 1.25 19.81
C LEU A 181 -10.69 0.52 21.13
N ARG A 182 -9.83 1.00 22.05
CA ARG A 182 -9.68 0.41 23.38
C ARG A 182 -10.98 0.45 24.17
N ASP A 183 -11.68 1.60 24.08
CA ASP A 183 -12.85 1.88 24.93
C ASP A 183 -14.15 1.29 24.40
N SER A 184 -14.27 1.13 23.07
CA SER A 184 -15.49 0.66 22.40
C SER A 184 -15.26 -0.59 21.53
N PRO A 185 -14.76 -1.70 22.08
CA PRO A 185 -14.72 -2.96 21.35
C PRO A 185 -16.14 -3.51 21.19
N TYR A 186 -16.41 -4.09 20.01
CA TYR A 186 -17.69 -4.74 19.75
C TYR A 186 -17.91 -6.00 20.60
N LYS A 187 -16.87 -6.85 20.70
CA LYS A 187 -16.89 -8.05 21.53
C LYS A 187 -15.58 -8.28 22.26
N LYS A 188 -15.68 -8.81 23.49
CA LYS A 188 -14.54 -9.31 24.26
C LYS A 188 -14.79 -10.77 24.60
N ILE A 189 -13.95 -11.65 24.08
CA ILE A 189 -14.08 -13.09 24.26
C ILE A 189 -12.90 -13.56 25.10
N VAL A 190 -13.19 -14.08 26.33
CA VAL A 190 -12.15 -14.67 27.16
C VAL A 190 -12.04 -16.16 26.82
N THR A 191 -10.89 -16.56 26.29
CA THR A 191 -10.58 -17.96 25.98
C THR A 191 -9.52 -18.48 26.95
N ARG A 192 -9.56 -19.77 27.26
CA ARG A 192 -8.54 -20.43 28.07
C ARG A 192 -7.60 -21.18 27.15
N GLU A 193 -6.35 -20.73 27.09
CA GLU A 193 -5.30 -21.40 26.34
C GLU A 193 -4.43 -22.23 27.31
N GLU A 194 -4.29 -23.54 27.02
CA GLU A 194 -3.41 -24.41 27.75
C GLU A 194 -2.01 -24.42 27.14
N LYS A 195 -1.03 -23.94 27.86
CA LYS A 195 0.38 -24.01 27.45
C LYS A 195 1.12 -25.08 28.25
N ARG A 196 1.57 -26.15 27.59
CA ARG A 196 2.43 -27.14 28.19
C ARG A 196 3.83 -26.55 28.40
N THR A 197 4.26 -26.54 29.66
CA THR A 197 5.61 -26.12 30.04
C THR A 197 6.34 -27.33 30.66
N ARG A 198 7.66 -27.22 30.83
CA ARG A 198 8.45 -28.26 31.53
C ARG A 198 7.98 -28.50 32.97
N LYS A 199 7.21 -27.60 33.58
CA LYS A 199 6.70 -27.67 34.97
C LYS A 199 5.22 -28.09 35.04
N GLY A 200 4.57 -28.42 33.91
CA GLY A 200 3.16 -28.79 33.84
C GLY A 200 2.36 -27.96 32.84
N VAL A 201 1.03 -28.14 32.83
CA VAL A 201 0.10 -27.37 32.02
C VAL A 201 -0.20 -26.05 32.75
N VAL A 202 0.03 -24.95 32.08
CA VAL A 202 -0.38 -23.63 32.55
C VAL A 202 -1.58 -23.18 31.72
N VAL A 203 -2.71 -22.95 32.39
CA VAL A 203 -3.90 -22.37 31.77
C VAL A 203 -3.79 -20.86 31.85
N LYS A 204 -3.78 -20.19 30.69
CA LYS A 204 -3.78 -18.73 30.60
C LYS A 204 -5.12 -18.29 30.03
N GLU A 205 -5.79 -17.37 30.69
CA GLU A 205 -6.94 -16.69 30.11
C GLU A 205 -6.40 -15.65 29.11
N VAL A 206 -6.85 -15.73 27.87
CA VAL A 206 -6.50 -14.80 26.79
C VAL A 206 -7.77 -14.09 26.37
N GLU A 207 -7.77 -12.76 26.47
CA GLU A 207 -8.85 -11.92 26.00
C GLU A 207 -8.65 -11.67 24.49
N LYS A 208 -9.63 -12.08 23.68
CA LYS A 208 -9.71 -11.77 22.24
C LYS A 208 -10.71 -10.64 22.06
N VAL A 209 -10.26 -9.58 21.47
CA VAL A 209 -11.04 -8.36 21.23
C VAL A 209 -11.45 -8.33 19.76
N GLN A 210 -12.69 -7.94 19.48
CA GLN A 210 -13.22 -7.83 18.13
C GLN A 210 -13.90 -6.48 17.91
N TRP A 211 -13.69 -5.91 16.75
CA TRP A 211 -14.32 -4.67 16.26
C TRP A 211 -15.09 -4.89 14.96
N ILE A 212 -14.77 -5.98 14.23
CA ILE A 212 -15.47 -6.42 13.03
C ILE A 212 -15.84 -7.89 13.13
N GLU A 213 -16.80 -8.32 12.32
CA GLU A 213 -17.23 -9.71 12.18
C GLU A 213 -16.98 -10.24 10.76
N ALA A 214 -16.92 -11.56 10.63
CA ALA A 214 -16.92 -12.22 9.34
C ALA A 214 -18.20 -11.89 8.57
N ASN A 215 -18.07 -11.53 7.32
CA ASN A 215 -19.18 -11.32 6.40
C ASN A 215 -18.80 -11.84 5.01
N CYS A 216 -19.72 -12.56 4.38
CA CYS A 216 -19.59 -13.09 3.02
C CYS A 216 -20.97 -13.16 2.33
N ASP A 217 -21.85 -12.22 2.64
CA ASP A 217 -23.21 -12.17 2.13
C ASP A 217 -23.33 -11.46 0.78
N GLY A 218 -22.27 -10.78 0.33
CA GLY A 218 -22.23 -10.04 -0.94
C GLY A 218 -22.22 -10.95 -2.16
N SER A 219 -22.93 -10.56 -3.23
CA SER A 219 -22.97 -11.31 -4.49
C SER A 219 -21.86 -10.92 -5.48
N TRP A 220 -21.20 -9.79 -5.25
CA TRP A 220 -20.20 -9.19 -6.14
C TRP A 220 -18.96 -8.77 -5.38
N THR A 221 -17.88 -8.52 -6.13
CA THR A 221 -16.58 -8.09 -5.56
C THR A 221 -16.12 -6.81 -6.25
N HIS A 222 -16.72 -5.69 -5.88
CA HIS A 222 -16.41 -4.39 -6.46
C HIS A 222 -15.25 -3.69 -5.74
N VAL A 223 -14.05 -4.26 -5.80
CA VAL A 223 -12.84 -3.70 -5.16
C VAL A 223 -12.56 -2.25 -5.57
N HIS A 224 -12.92 -1.86 -6.80
CA HIS A 224 -12.78 -0.48 -7.26
C HIS A 224 -13.55 0.53 -6.40
N LYS A 225 -14.72 0.16 -5.86
CA LYS A 225 -15.46 1.02 -4.92
C LYS A 225 -14.75 1.15 -3.57
N ALA A 226 -14.12 0.07 -3.11
CA ALA A 226 -13.29 0.13 -1.90
C ALA A 226 -12.08 1.04 -2.11
N PHE A 227 -11.45 1.00 -3.28
CA PHE A 227 -10.36 1.91 -3.63
C PHE A 227 -10.82 3.36 -3.73
N ASP A 228 -11.97 3.64 -4.33
CA ASP A 228 -12.55 4.98 -4.37
C ASP A 228 -12.82 5.53 -2.97
N ARG A 229 -13.39 4.70 -2.08
CA ARG A 229 -13.61 5.09 -0.68
C ARG A 229 -12.30 5.35 0.05
N ALA A 230 -11.33 4.43 -0.08
CA ALA A 230 -10.01 4.60 0.53
C ALA A 230 -9.31 5.87 0.04
N LYS A 231 -9.37 6.16 -1.28
CA LYS A 231 -8.82 7.37 -1.88
C LYS A 231 -9.44 8.64 -1.30
N ARG A 232 -10.77 8.66 -1.14
CA ARG A 232 -11.47 9.79 -0.51
C ARG A 232 -10.98 10.00 0.93
N LEU A 233 -10.96 8.94 1.75
CA LEU A 233 -10.52 9.01 3.14
C LEU A 233 -9.07 9.47 3.26
N LEU A 234 -8.18 8.96 2.40
CA LEU A 234 -6.78 9.39 2.39
C LEU A 234 -6.60 10.82 1.94
N THR A 235 -7.39 11.29 0.97
CA THR A 235 -7.36 12.70 0.54
C THR A 235 -7.70 13.62 1.71
N GLU A 236 -8.79 13.37 2.41
CA GLU A 236 -9.20 14.13 3.59
C GLU A 236 -8.15 14.06 4.72
N TRP A 237 -7.57 12.86 4.93
CA TRP A 237 -6.53 12.67 5.94
C TRP A 237 -5.24 13.43 5.60
N MET A 238 -4.80 13.39 4.34
CA MET A 238 -3.61 14.08 3.86
C MET A 238 -3.79 15.59 3.89
N GLU A 239 -4.95 16.11 3.53
CA GLU A 239 -5.27 17.54 3.66
C GLU A 239 -5.16 18.02 5.10
N LYS A 240 -5.67 17.24 6.06
CA LYS A 240 -5.56 17.53 7.50
C LYS A 240 -4.11 17.52 8.01
N HIS A 241 -3.22 16.77 7.36
CA HIS A 241 -1.84 16.58 7.81
C HIS A 241 -0.79 17.12 6.83
N HIS A 242 -1.18 17.92 5.84
CA HIS A 242 -0.30 18.37 4.75
C HIS A 242 0.95 19.15 5.20
N GLU A 243 0.90 19.83 6.34
CA GLU A 243 2.03 20.58 6.90
C GLU A 243 2.96 19.71 7.76
N LYS A 244 2.65 18.42 7.93
CA LYS A 244 3.36 17.53 8.84
C LYS A 244 4.20 16.50 8.06
N ASP A 245 5.31 16.14 8.62
CA ASP A 245 6.14 15.03 8.13
C ASP A 245 5.57 13.69 8.65
N CYS A 246 4.36 13.33 8.19
CA CYS A 246 3.74 12.09 8.56
C CYS A 246 4.34 10.92 7.78
N TYR A 247 4.49 9.76 8.43
CA TYR A 247 4.77 8.51 7.77
C TYR A 247 3.63 8.18 6.80
N PRO A 248 3.92 7.66 5.59
CA PRO A 248 2.88 7.39 4.61
C PRO A 248 1.84 6.39 5.10
N PRO A 249 0.56 6.60 4.77
CA PRO A 249 -0.49 5.64 5.07
C PRO A 249 -0.26 4.27 4.44
N THR A 250 -0.78 3.25 5.11
CA THR A 250 -0.76 1.86 4.63
C THR A 250 -2.18 1.36 4.43
N ILE A 251 -2.45 0.81 3.25
CA ILE A 251 -3.70 0.13 2.90
C ILE A 251 -3.41 -1.37 2.89
N ILE A 252 -4.28 -2.17 3.49
CA ILE A 252 -4.20 -3.63 3.50
C ILE A 252 -5.50 -4.17 2.94
N ASN A 253 -5.45 -4.75 1.74
CA ASN A 253 -6.57 -5.38 1.08
C ASN A 253 -6.52 -6.89 1.30
N ILE A 254 -7.62 -7.49 1.74
CA ILE A 254 -7.73 -8.92 2.07
C ILE A 254 -8.85 -9.50 1.23
N THR A 255 -8.55 -10.46 0.35
CA THR A 255 -9.47 -10.96 -0.69
C THR A 255 -9.03 -12.34 -1.20
N ASP A 256 -9.93 -13.06 -1.86
CA ASP A 256 -9.61 -14.23 -2.68
C ASP A 256 -9.19 -13.86 -4.12
N GLY A 257 -9.16 -12.57 -4.46
CA GLY A 257 -8.60 -12.02 -5.71
C GLY A 257 -9.56 -11.99 -6.90
N TRP A 258 -10.76 -12.54 -6.80
CA TRP A 258 -11.72 -12.50 -7.89
C TRP A 258 -12.51 -11.20 -7.90
N PHE A 259 -12.16 -10.28 -8.80
CA PHE A 259 -12.86 -9.00 -8.94
C PHE A 259 -13.84 -9.00 -10.10
N ASN A 260 -14.96 -8.28 -9.92
CA ASN A 260 -15.95 -8.04 -10.94
C ASN A 260 -16.50 -6.60 -10.86
N GLY A 261 -17.44 -6.26 -11.75
CA GLY A 261 -18.02 -4.91 -11.81
C GLY A 261 -17.13 -3.85 -12.49
N ALA A 262 -15.86 -4.15 -12.78
CA ALA A 262 -14.93 -3.29 -13.50
C ALA A 262 -13.91 -4.13 -14.28
N SER A 263 -13.26 -3.55 -15.28
CA SER A 263 -12.16 -4.23 -15.98
C SER A 263 -10.90 -4.29 -15.11
N ASN A 264 -10.08 -5.32 -15.32
CA ASN A 264 -8.79 -5.45 -14.63
C ASN A 264 -7.89 -4.21 -14.82
N ASP A 265 -7.87 -3.64 -16.02
CA ASP A 265 -7.11 -2.41 -16.30
C ASP A 265 -7.59 -1.23 -15.47
N TYR A 266 -8.90 -1.09 -15.27
CA TYR A 266 -9.47 -0.03 -14.46
C TYR A 266 -9.13 -0.23 -12.98
N VAL A 267 -9.25 -1.46 -12.46
CA VAL A 267 -8.88 -1.79 -11.06
C VAL A 267 -7.39 -1.53 -10.83
N LEU A 268 -6.53 -1.93 -11.78
CA LEU A 268 -5.09 -1.67 -11.72
C LEU A 268 -4.78 -0.17 -11.76
N GLN A 269 -5.48 0.60 -12.60
CA GLN A 269 -5.35 2.05 -12.61
C GLN A 269 -5.68 2.65 -11.24
N GLN A 270 -6.79 2.26 -10.62
CA GLN A 270 -7.21 2.71 -9.29
C GLN A 270 -6.17 2.37 -8.22
N ALA A 271 -5.63 1.15 -8.22
CA ALA A 271 -4.54 0.75 -7.34
C ALA A 271 -3.29 1.63 -7.54
N ASN A 272 -2.94 1.95 -8.79
CA ASN A 272 -1.82 2.83 -9.09
C ASN A 272 -2.07 4.28 -8.64
N GLU A 273 -3.30 4.78 -8.75
CA GLU A 273 -3.67 6.09 -8.22
C GLU A 273 -3.49 6.15 -6.70
N LEU A 274 -3.96 5.14 -5.96
CA LEU A 274 -3.72 5.04 -4.52
C LEU A 274 -2.23 5.01 -4.17
N LYS A 275 -1.45 4.17 -4.86
CA LYS A 275 0.02 4.07 -4.66
C LYS A 275 0.76 5.34 -5.05
N SER A 276 0.16 6.22 -5.85
CA SER A 276 0.74 7.53 -6.23
C SER A 276 0.47 8.63 -5.22
N MET A 277 -0.50 8.46 -4.33
CA MET A 277 -0.72 9.40 -3.22
C MET A 277 0.49 9.39 -2.28
N PHE A 278 0.84 10.54 -1.73
CA PHE A 278 2.09 10.66 -0.97
C PHE A 278 1.99 11.66 0.19
N THR A 279 2.80 11.44 1.19
CA THR A 279 3.16 12.41 2.24
C THR A 279 4.56 12.96 1.96
N ASN A 280 5.03 13.89 2.78
CA ASN A 280 6.42 14.38 2.68
C ASN A 280 7.48 13.29 2.91
N ASP A 281 7.11 12.11 3.40
CA ASP A 281 8.02 11.01 3.73
C ASP A 281 7.95 9.82 2.76
N GLY A 282 6.98 9.80 1.84
CA GLY A 282 6.89 8.74 0.83
C GLY A 282 5.46 8.49 0.34
N ASN A 283 5.34 7.52 -0.54
CA ASN A 283 4.08 7.13 -1.14
C ASN A 283 3.27 6.18 -0.26
N VAL A 284 1.96 6.18 -0.44
CA VAL A 284 1.05 5.19 0.17
C VAL A 284 1.50 3.77 -0.18
N ILE A 285 1.47 2.89 0.81
CA ILE A 285 1.80 1.49 0.64
C ILE A 285 0.50 0.68 0.56
N LEU A 286 0.30 -0.04 -0.54
CA LEU A 286 -0.81 -0.97 -0.73
C LEU A 286 -0.30 -2.40 -0.61
N PHE A 287 -0.70 -3.08 0.47
CA PHE A 287 -0.54 -4.51 0.68
C PHE A 287 -1.76 -5.27 0.17
N ASN A 288 -1.55 -6.40 -0.52
CA ASN A 288 -2.61 -7.33 -0.84
C ASN A 288 -2.34 -8.68 -0.16
N ILE A 289 -3.37 -9.18 0.54
CA ILE A 289 -3.39 -10.49 1.17
C ILE A 289 -4.37 -11.35 0.39
N HIS A 290 -3.84 -12.39 -0.22
CA HIS A 290 -4.60 -13.31 -1.05
C HIS A 290 -4.86 -14.63 -0.33
N PHE A 291 -6.13 -15.04 -0.28
CA PHE A 291 -6.52 -16.38 0.13
C PHE A 291 -6.79 -17.24 -1.09
N THR A 292 -6.29 -18.48 -1.10
CA THR A 292 -6.61 -19.46 -2.13
C THR A 292 -7.33 -20.64 -1.52
N ASN A 293 -8.14 -21.35 -2.32
CA ASN A 293 -8.86 -22.57 -1.92
C ASN A 293 -7.94 -23.80 -1.93
N GLU A 294 -6.71 -23.67 -2.40
CA GLU A 294 -5.81 -24.79 -2.58
C GLU A 294 -4.99 -25.02 -1.31
N ASP A 295 -5.33 -26.08 -0.56
CA ASP A 295 -4.58 -26.51 0.63
C ASP A 295 -3.10 -26.86 0.33
N THR A 296 -2.72 -26.94 -0.95
CA THR A 296 -1.38 -27.33 -1.43
C THR A 296 -0.47 -26.14 -1.74
N VAL A 297 -1.02 -24.93 -1.76
CA VAL A 297 -0.22 -23.72 -2.05
C VAL A 297 0.56 -23.33 -0.80
N GLU A 298 1.88 -23.37 -0.91
CA GLU A 298 2.77 -22.88 0.15
C GLU A 298 2.52 -21.39 0.43
N SER A 299 2.63 -21.01 1.69
CA SER A 299 2.53 -19.61 2.09
C SER A 299 3.66 -18.80 1.45
N ILE A 300 3.30 -17.76 0.70
CA ILE A 300 4.24 -16.86 0.05
C ILE A 300 4.11 -15.48 0.71
N ALA A 301 5.23 -14.90 1.07
CA ALA A 301 5.29 -13.58 1.66
C ALA A 301 6.33 -12.72 0.94
N CYS A 302 5.96 -11.50 0.60
CA CYS A 302 6.80 -10.53 -0.08
C CYS A 302 7.49 -11.07 -1.35
N PRO A 303 6.74 -11.61 -2.34
CA PRO A 303 7.35 -12.13 -3.57
C PRO A 303 8.12 -11.03 -4.31
N ILE A 304 9.16 -11.44 -5.04
CA ILE A 304 9.95 -10.54 -5.89
C ILE A 304 9.46 -10.62 -7.33
N MET A 305 9.06 -11.82 -7.77
CA MET A 305 8.67 -12.11 -9.16
C MET A 305 7.34 -12.85 -9.21
N LYS A 306 6.61 -12.70 -10.33
CA LYS A 306 5.32 -13.37 -10.55
C LYS A 306 5.43 -14.89 -10.64
N GLU A 307 6.56 -15.39 -11.11
CA GLU A 307 6.84 -16.82 -11.23
C GLU A 307 6.76 -17.55 -9.88
N GLU A 308 6.87 -16.82 -8.76
CA GLU A 308 6.68 -17.36 -7.41
C GLU A 308 5.21 -17.67 -7.08
N LEU A 309 4.26 -17.16 -7.88
CA LEU A 309 2.81 -17.23 -7.61
C LEU A 309 2.13 -18.44 -8.26
N ASN A 310 2.88 -19.43 -8.72
CA ASN A 310 2.37 -20.70 -9.27
C ASN A 310 1.39 -20.55 -10.46
N ASN A 311 1.50 -19.49 -11.25
CA ASN A 311 0.60 -19.12 -12.36
C ASN A 311 -0.87 -18.92 -11.94
N ASP A 312 -1.10 -18.47 -10.72
CA ASP A 312 -2.40 -18.03 -10.25
C ASP A 312 -2.70 -16.63 -10.80
N GLU A 313 -3.63 -16.54 -11.75
CA GLU A 313 -4.00 -15.27 -12.43
C GLU A 313 -4.50 -14.19 -11.42
N TYR A 314 -5.19 -14.60 -10.36
CA TYR A 314 -5.67 -13.69 -9.33
C TYR A 314 -4.53 -13.17 -8.47
N ALA A 315 -3.61 -14.07 -8.08
CA ALA A 315 -2.41 -13.68 -7.36
C ALA A 315 -1.51 -12.76 -8.21
N GLU A 316 -1.37 -13.02 -9.52
CA GLU A 316 -0.61 -12.15 -10.43
C GLU A 316 -1.22 -10.75 -10.55
N MET A 317 -2.56 -10.64 -10.60
CA MET A 317 -3.26 -9.35 -10.60
C MET A 317 -3.00 -8.59 -9.29
N LEU A 318 -3.12 -9.26 -8.16
CA LEU A 318 -2.82 -8.68 -6.85
C LEU A 318 -1.35 -8.27 -6.71
N PHE A 319 -0.43 -9.02 -7.31
CA PHE A 319 0.99 -8.66 -7.38
C PHE A 319 1.20 -7.32 -8.12
N ASP A 320 0.55 -7.12 -9.26
CA ASP A 320 0.63 -5.86 -10.02
C ASP A 320 0.02 -4.69 -9.25
N MET A 321 -1.06 -4.94 -8.52
CA MET A 321 -1.71 -3.96 -7.67
C MET A 321 -0.85 -3.58 -6.46
N SER A 322 -0.05 -4.50 -5.93
CA SER A 322 0.75 -4.32 -4.72
C SER A 322 1.86 -3.28 -4.88
N SER A 323 2.17 -2.57 -3.81
CA SER A 323 3.31 -1.65 -3.78
C SER A 323 4.63 -2.40 -3.89
N LEU A 324 5.57 -1.82 -4.59
CA LEU A 324 6.96 -2.23 -4.53
C LEU A 324 7.57 -1.66 -3.24
N LEU A 325 7.98 -2.53 -2.34
CA LEU A 325 8.51 -2.11 -1.05
C LEU A 325 9.85 -1.37 -1.20
N PRO A 326 10.06 -0.27 -0.49
CA PRO A 326 11.37 0.40 -0.44
C PRO A 326 12.48 -0.54 0.06
N GLU A 327 13.68 -0.40 -0.48
CA GLU A 327 14.85 -1.24 -0.12
C GLU A 327 15.16 -1.25 1.38
N ARG A 328 14.85 -0.16 2.09
CA ARG A 328 15.03 -0.11 3.54
C ARG A 328 14.28 -1.22 4.30
N TYR A 329 13.22 -1.77 3.71
CA TYR A 329 12.46 -2.86 4.33
C TYR A 329 13.14 -4.23 4.18
N ASN A 330 14.15 -4.36 3.30
CA ASN A 330 14.83 -5.63 3.10
C ASN A 330 15.44 -6.18 4.40
N ALA A 331 15.95 -5.32 5.27
CA ALA A 331 16.47 -5.74 6.58
C ALA A 331 15.36 -6.30 7.49
N ASP A 332 14.17 -5.71 7.47
CA ASP A 332 13.02 -6.18 8.24
C ASP A 332 12.43 -7.46 7.64
N ILE A 333 12.36 -7.55 6.31
CA ILE A 333 11.95 -8.76 5.58
C ILE A 333 12.91 -9.91 5.91
N SER A 334 14.23 -9.67 5.83
CA SER A 334 15.23 -10.67 6.18
C SER A 334 15.08 -11.15 7.63
N ARG A 335 14.90 -10.25 8.56
CA ARG A 335 14.73 -10.57 9.99
C ARG A 335 13.42 -11.30 10.28
N CYS A 336 12.31 -10.85 9.69
CA CYS A 336 10.97 -11.34 10.01
C CYS A 336 10.63 -12.63 9.25
N LEU A 337 11.02 -12.71 7.98
CA LEU A 337 10.66 -13.81 7.07
C LEU A 337 11.82 -14.76 6.80
N ASN A 338 13.03 -14.43 7.30
CA ASN A 338 14.27 -15.16 6.98
C ASN A 338 14.57 -15.19 5.47
N ASP A 339 14.15 -14.14 4.77
CA ASP A 339 14.35 -13.98 3.33
C ASP A 339 15.51 -13.00 3.10
N ASN A 340 16.62 -13.52 2.59
CA ASN A 340 17.84 -12.78 2.31
C ASN A 340 18.08 -12.57 0.81
N ARG A 341 17.03 -12.74 -0.01
CA ARG A 341 17.15 -12.53 -1.45
C ARG A 341 17.37 -11.05 -1.76
N ASP A 342 18.28 -10.80 -2.70
CA ASP A 342 18.44 -9.47 -3.26
C ASP A 342 17.29 -9.18 -4.22
N GLY A 343 16.67 -8.03 -4.08
CA GLY A 343 15.58 -7.62 -4.93
C GLY A 343 14.62 -6.65 -4.25
N ARG A 344 13.65 -6.22 -5.03
CA ARG A 344 12.58 -5.35 -4.55
C ARG A 344 11.31 -6.18 -4.34
N HIS A 345 11.02 -6.41 -3.10
CA HIS A 345 9.87 -7.19 -2.67
C HIS A 345 8.55 -6.47 -2.93
N ARG A 346 7.50 -7.24 -3.25
CA ARG A 346 6.12 -6.73 -3.31
C ARG A 346 5.45 -6.79 -1.94
N ALA A 347 4.64 -5.79 -1.66
CA ALA A 347 3.77 -5.73 -0.48
C ALA A 347 2.60 -6.72 -0.65
N MET A 348 2.89 -8.02 -0.57
CA MET A 348 1.90 -9.06 -0.85
C MET A 348 2.15 -10.30 0.01
N GLY A 349 1.06 -11.00 0.36
CA GLY A 349 1.08 -12.33 0.95
C GLY A 349 0.03 -13.23 0.30
N VAL A 350 0.38 -14.50 0.05
CA VAL A 350 -0.54 -15.54 -0.43
C VAL A 350 -0.61 -16.63 0.61
N ASN A 351 -1.81 -17.00 1.04
CA ASN A 351 -2.06 -17.97 2.12
C ASN A 351 -1.12 -17.76 3.33
N ALA A 352 -0.75 -16.50 3.56
CA ALA A 352 0.14 -16.18 4.65
C ALA A 352 -0.57 -16.43 5.98
N ASP A 353 0.07 -17.20 6.86
CA ASP A 353 -0.46 -17.41 8.20
C ASP A 353 -0.51 -16.09 8.99
N ALA A 354 -1.31 -16.05 10.05
CA ALA A 354 -1.48 -14.84 10.85
C ALA A 354 -0.13 -14.34 11.41
N THR A 355 0.81 -15.22 11.69
CA THR A 355 2.15 -14.85 12.17
C THR A 355 2.94 -14.13 11.08
N THR A 356 2.88 -14.64 9.85
CA THR A 356 3.51 -14.02 8.68
C THR A 356 2.85 -12.67 8.37
N LEU A 357 1.53 -12.58 8.48
CA LEU A 357 0.81 -11.31 8.27
C LEU A 357 1.14 -10.27 9.33
N ILE A 358 1.25 -10.67 10.60
CA ILE A 358 1.75 -9.79 11.67
C ILE A 358 3.16 -9.29 11.32
N LYS A 359 4.04 -10.17 10.85
CA LYS A 359 5.39 -9.80 10.42
C LYS A 359 5.38 -8.86 9.22
N LEU A 360 4.51 -9.10 8.23
CA LEU A 360 4.35 -8.21 7.07
C LEU A 360 3.91 -6.81 7.48
N MET A 361 3.03 -6.71 8.45
CA MET A 361 2.63 -5.42 9.00
C MET A 361 3.73 -4.77 9.84
N ASP A 362 4.53 -5.56 10.56
CA ASP A 362 5.71 -5.05 11.26
C ASP A 362 6.74 -4.45 10.29
N ILE A 363 6.85 -5.01 9.09
CA ILE A 363 7.66 -4.46 8.00
C ILE A 363 7.10 -3.12 7.54
N GLY A 364 5.78 -2.99 7.39
CA GLY A 364 5.10 -1.74 6.99
C GLY A 364 4.93 -0.71 8.11
N THR A 365 5.21 -1.09 9.36
CA THR A 365 5.06 -0.20 10.53
C THR A 365 6.42 0.06 11.14
N PRO A 366 7.03 1.22 10.91
CA PRO A 366 8.34 1.48 11.51
C PRO A 366 8.25 1.36 13.04
N THR A 367 9.17 0.59 13.60
CA THR A 367 9.43 0.52 15.05
C THR A 367 9.93 1.87 15.64
N ASN A 368 9.92 2.92 14.83
CA ASN A 368 10.28 4.29 15.18
C ASN A 368 9.23 5.00 16.06
N ILE A 369 8.44 4.23 16.83
CA ILE A 369 7.75 4.79 17.98
C ILE A 369 8.86 5.17 18.94
N SER A 370 9.15 6.47 19.05
CA SER A 370 10.22 6.94 19.93
C SER A 370 10.01 6.35 21.34
N GLN A 371 10.95 5.51 21.76
CA GLN A 371 10.93 4.96 23.13
C GLN A 371 11.23 6.02 24.19
N ASN A 372 11.53 7.24 23.73
CA ASN A 372 11.90 8.36 24.58
C ASN A 372 10.98 9.56 24.31
N GLN A 373 9.87 9.63 25.02
CA GLN A 373 9.32 10.89 25.59
C GLN A 373 8.20 10.58 26.58
#